data_c00b2eaeadd5be3f530c55625d7e5043
#
_entry.id   c00b2eaeadd5be3f530c55625d7e5043
#
_cell.length_a   1.000
_cell.length_b   1.000
_cell.length_c   1.000
_cell.angle_alpha   90.00
_cell.angle_beta   90.00
_cell.angle_gamma   90.00
#
_symmetry.space_group_name_H-M   'P 1'
#
loop_
_entity.id
_entity.type
_entity.pdbx_description
1 polymer ?
#
loop_
_entity_poly.entity_id
_entity_poly.type
_entity_poly.pdbx_seq_one_letter_code
_entity_poly.pdbx_strand_id
1 'polypeptide(L)'
;MKKIILIVSILASTLVASAQNTSLSYIEKFKDNAIRIMHETGVPASIVLAAAMHESACGNSNIAQKLNNQFGVKGGGKNFYYKNNKKVSTQYKKYDSVMDSFQDFADIMTSRKQFCHLTDELTHYDYVGWAKGIQHSGYCSSHKWAAQVLNIIHKYQLNLYDESPADPTQLAANPQ
;
A
#
# COMPACT_ATOMS: atom_id res chain seq x y z
N MET A 1 12.12 -51.35 45.22
CA MET A 1 11.00 -50.71 44.50
C MET A 1 11.56 -49.43 43.83
N LYS A 2 11.83 -49.49 42.51
CA LYS A 2 12.40 -48.36 41.75
C LYS A 2 11.22 -47.56 41.18
N LYS A 3 11.07 -46.32 41.58
CA LYS A 3 10.07 -45.39 41.02
C LYS A 3 10.59 -44.85 39.71
N ILE A 4 9.94 -45.19 38.60
CA ILE A 4 10.19 -44.67 37.27
C ILE A 4 9.43 -43.33 37.20
N ILE A 5 10.18 -42.21 37.15
CA ILE A 5 9.61 -40.89 36.90
C ILE A 5 9.53 -40.71 35.38
N LEU A 6 8.31 -40.72 34.87
CA LEU A 6 8.02 -40.47 33.44
C LEU A 6 7.99 -38.95 33.25
N ILE A 7 9.07 -38.41 32.65
CA ILE A 7 9.11 -37.00 32.25
C ILE A 7 8.42 -36.91 30.89
N VAL A 8 7.19 -36.42 30.87
CA VAL A 8 6.48 -36.05 29.65
C VAL A 8 6.95 -34.65 29.24
N SER A 9 7.90 -34.59 28.31
CA SER A 9 8.28 -33.36 27.68
C SER A 9 7.21 -32.97 26.66
N ILE A 10 6.37 -32.02 27.02
CA ILE A 10 5.43 -31.37 26.10
C ILE A 10 6.25 -30.46 25.20
N LEU A 11 6.52 -30.92 23.99
CA LEU A 11 7.07 -30.10 22.91
C LEU A 11 5.96 -29.13 22.46
N ALA A 12 5.93 -27.93 23.02
CA ALA A 12 5.09 -26.83 22.54
C ALA A 12 5.68 -26.33 21.22
N SER A 13 5.26 -26.94 20.10
CA SER A 13 5.49 -26.40 18.76
C SER A 13 4.66 -25.14 18.62
N THR A 14 5.27 -23.97 18.82
CA THR A 14 4.68 -22.69 18.48
C THR A 14 4.56 -22.62 16.95
N LEU A 15 3.39 -22.95 16.44
CA LEU A 15 2.99 -22.61 15.09
C LEU A 15 2.96 -21.07 15.00
N VAL A 16 4.02 -20.47 14.48
CA VAL A 16 3.99 -19.07 14.06
C VAL A 16 3.11 -19.02 12.81
N ALA A 17 1.81 -18.93 13.02
CA ALA A 17 0.89 -18.59 11.95
C ALA A 17 1.27 -17.17 11.50
N SER A 18 1.78 -17.05 10.29
CA SER A 18 1.96 -15.73 9.66
C SER A 18 0.59 -15.10 9.55
N ALA A 19 0.29 -14.17 10.46
CA ALA A 19 -1.00 -13.50 10.47
C ALA A 19 -1.12 -12.70 9.17
N GLN A 20 -2.14 -13.03 8.39
CA GLN A 20 -2.46 -12.30 7.17
C GLN A 20 -2.90 -10.88 7.56
N ASN A 21 -2.37 -9.87 6.86
CA ASN A 21 -2.77 -8.49 7.09
C ASN A 21 -4.27 -8.33 6.80
N THR A 22 -4.99 -7.72 7.73
CA THR A 22 -6.33 -7.21 7.47
C THR A 22 -6.24 -5.84 6.81
N SER A 23 -7.32 -5.38 6.17
CA SER A 23 -7.35 -4.03 5.61
C SER A 23 -7.07 -2.96 6.67
N LEU A 24 -7.65 -3.11 7.87
CA LEU A 24 -7.46 -2.14 8.95
C LEU A 24 -6.02 -2.15 9.49
N SER A 25 -5.42 -3.33 9.69
CA SER A 25 -4.03 -3.39 10.13
C SER A 25 -3.05 -2.84 9.09
N TYR A 26 -3.37 -2.99 7.80
CA TYR A 26 -2.59 -2.42 6.72
C TYR A 26 -2.66 -0.89 6.71
N ILE A 27 -3.87 -0.33 6.83
CA ILE A 27 -4.09 1.12 6.90
C ILE A 27 -3.32 1.69 8.10
N GLU A 28 -3.51 1.12 9.30
CA GLU A 28 -2.85 1.59 10.51
C GLU A 28 -1.33 1.58 10.38
N LYS A 29 -0.79 0.57 9.73
CA LYS A 29 0.67 0.43 9.52
C LYS A 29 1.25 1.49 8.58
N PHE A 30 0.49 1.94 7.57
CA PHE A 30 1.04 2.75 6.48
C PHE A 30 0.43 4.15 6.33
N LYS A 31 -0.61 4.50 7.12
CA LYS A 31 -1.27 5.80 7.02
C LYS A 31 -0.31 6.99 7.19
N ASP A 32 0.55 6.97 8.22
CA ASP A 32 1.48 8.07 8.48
C ASP A 32 2.51 8.25 7.36
N ASN A 33 2.92 7.14 6.74
CA ASN A 33 3.81 7.19 5.60
C ASN A 33 3.12 7.75 4.35
N ALA A 34 1.85 7.40 4.13
CA ALA A 34 1.07 7.95 3.02
C ALA A 34 0.81 9.44 3.19
N ILE A 35 0.52 9.90 4.42
CA ILE A 35 0.36 11.33 4.75
C ILE A 35 1.67 12.08 4.50
N ARG A 36 2.81 11.53 4.95
CA ARG A 36 4.14 12.12 4.69
C ARG A 36 4.39 12.25 3.18
N ILE A 37 4.15 11.19 2.41
CA ILE A 37 4.31 11.21 0.95
C ILE A 37 3.40 12.29 0.31
N MET A 38 2.16 12.42 0.76
CA MET A 38 1.25 13.45 0.30
C MET A 38 1.82 14.85 0.53
N HIS A 39 2.37 15.15 1.71
CA HIS A 39 2.98 16.45 2.00
C HIS A 39 4.24 16.71 1.16
N GLU A 40 5.00 15.66 0.85
CA GLU A 40 6.23 15.78 0.05
C GLU A 40 5.95 15.91 -1.46
N THR A 41 4.86 15.32 -1.95
CA THR A 41 4.66 15.11 -3.40
C THR A 41 3.36 15.69 -3.95
N GLY A 42 2.39 16.00 -3.11
CA GLY A 42 1.05 16.43 -3.53
C GLY A 42 0.13 15.26 -3.93
N VAL A 43 0.61 14.01 -3.98
CA VAL A 43 -0.24 12.83 -4.26
C VAL A 43 -1.09 12.52 -3.03
N PRO A 44 -2.45 12.44 -3.13
CA PRO A 44 -3.29 12.21 -1.96
C PRO A 44 -2.92 10.96 -1.16
N ALA A 45 -2.90 11.06 0.17
CA ALA A 45 -2.63 9.93 1.05
C ALA A 45 -3.63 8.79 0.84
N SER A 46 -4.89 9.13 0.60
CA SER A 46 -5.97 8.20 0.27
C SER A 46 -5.68 7.40 -0.99
N ILE A 47 -5.16 8.06 -2.04
CA ILE A 47 -4.76 7.42 -3.30
C ILE A 47 -3.60 6.47 -3.07
N VAL A 48 -2.56 6.91 -2.35
CA VAL A 48 -1.38 6.08 -2.04
C VAL A 48 -1.81 4.82 -1.29
N LEU A 49 -2.62 4.95 -0.23
CA LEU A 49 -3.10 3.82 0.56
C LEU A 49 -4.00 2.89 -0.24
N ALA A 50 -5.02 3.44 -0.92
CA ALA A 50 -6.01 2.63 -1.63
C ALA A 50 -5.41 1.88 -2.82
N ALA A 51 -4.49 2.52 -3.56
CA ALA A 51 -3.75 1.86 -4.64
C ALA A 51 -2.88 0.72 -4.10
N ALA A 52 -2.11 0.96 -3.02
CA ALA A 52 -1.32 -0.07 -2.38
C ALA A 52 -2.17 -1.26 -1.89
N MET A 53 -3.30 -0.98 -1.23
CA MET A 53 -4.25 -2.02 -0.78
C MET A 53 -4.79 -2.83 -1.94
N HIS A 54 -5.17 -2.17 -3.03
CA HIS A 54 -5.72 -2.81 -4.21
C HIS A 54 -4.69 -3.71 -4.91
N GLU A 55 -3.50 -3.19 -5.20
CA GLU A 55 -2.46 -3.87 -5.97
C GLU A 55 -1.78 -5.00 -5.21
N SER A 56 -1.68 -4.88 -3.90
CA SER A 56 -0.98 -5.84 -3.05
C SER A 56 -1.88 -6.84 -2.31
N ALA A 57 -3.22 -6.71 -2.43
CA ALA A 57 -4.17 -7.39 -1.54
C ALA A 57 -3.85 -7.11 -0.06
N CYS A 58 -3.71 -5.83 0.29
CA CYS A 58 -3.28 -5.36 1.62
C CYS A 58 -1.92 -5.97 2.04
N GLY A 59 -0.96 -6.06 1.13
CA GLY A 59 0.36 -6.62 1.39
C GLY A 59 0.40 -8.16 1.45
N ASN A 60 -0.70 -8.85 1.13
CA ASN A 60 -0.78 -10.31 1.22
C ASN A 60 -0.38 -11.02 -0.07
N SER A 61 -0.23 -10.31 -1.19
CA SER A 61 0.22 -10.91 -2.45
C SER A 61 1.66 -11.40 -2.37
N ASN A 62 2.00 -12.44 -3.17
CA ASN A 62 3.39 -12.94 -3.21
C ASN A 62 4.38 -11.84 -3.62
N ILE A 63 3.99 -10.95 -4.51
CA ILE A 63 4.85 -9.85 -5.00
C ILE A 63 5.11 -8.86 -3.86
N ALA A 64 4.08 -8.49 -3.12
CA ALA A 64 4.21 -7.61 -1.96
C ALA A 64 5.11 -8.22 -0.86
N GLN A 65 4.92 -9.51 -0.55
CA GLN A 65 5.65 -10.18 0.53
C GLN A 65 7.10 -10.54 0.19
N LYS A 66 7.37 -10.92 -1.06
CA LYS A 66 8.67 -11.47 -1.46
C LYS A 66 9.57 -10.44 -2.13
N LEU A 67 9.00 -9.38 -2.67
CA LEU A 67 9.72 -8.33 -3.38
C LEU A 67 9.51 -6.93 -2.76
N ASN A 68 8.80 -6.80 -1.64
CA ASN A 68 8.40 -5.54 -1.01
C ASN A 68 7.63 -4.59 -1.95
N ASN A 69 7.04 -5.11 -3.02
CA ASN A 69 6.41 -4.33 -4.09
C ASN A 69 4.91 -4.26 -3.89
N GLN A 70 4.44 -3.13 -3.37
CA GLN A 70 3.05 -2.91 -3.00
C GLN A 70 2.16 -2.44 -4.15
N PHE A 71 2.74 -2.00 -5.25
CA PHE A 71 2.02 -1.38 -6.37
C PHE A 71 2.15 -2.16 -7.68
N GLY A 72 2.77 -3.34 -7.67
CA GLY A 72 2.96 -4.13 -8.88
C GLY A 72 3.84 -3.45 -9.93
N VAL A 73 4.74 -2.57 -9.54
CA VAL A 73 5.62 -1.85 -10.46
C VAL A 73 6.56 -2.84 -11.15
N LYS A 74 6.63 -2.74 -12.49
CA LYS A 74 7.55 -3.52 -13.33
C LYS A 74 8.80 -2.72 -13.66
N GLY A 75 9.91 -3.43 -13.93
CA GLY A 75 11.20 -2.83 -14.30
C GLY A 75 12.35 -3.32 -13.45
N GLY A 76 13.54 -2.75 -13.64
CA GLY A 76 14.75 -3.14 -12.90
C GLY A 76 15.36 -4.48 -13.32
N GLY A 77 14.96 -5.02 -14.49
CA GLY A 77 15.48 -6.29 -14.99
C GLY A 77 14.67 -7.51 -14.56
N LYS A 78 15.27 -8.71 -14.69
CA LYS A 78 14.66 -9.95 -14.23
C LYS A 78 14.91 -10.14 -12.75
N ASN A 79 13.85 -10.18 -11.96
CA ASN A 79 13.86 -10.58 -10.55
C ASN A 79 13.31 -12.01 -10.39
N PHE A 80 13.46 -12.57 -9.21
CA PHE A 80 12.86 -13.86 -8.88
C PHE A 80 12.48 -13.92 -7.41
N TYR A 81 11.53 -14.79 -7.10
CA TYR A 81 11.15 -15.17 -5.75
C TYR A 81 10.83 -16.67 -5.70
N TYR A 82 10.72 -17.22 -4.50
CA TYR A 82 10.37 -18.62 -4.33
C TYR A 82 8.91 -18.74 -3.91
N LYS A 83 8.16 -19.63 -4.58
CA LYS A 83 6.81 -20.02 -4.25
C LYS A 83 6.72 -21.55 -4.21
N ASN A 84 6.34 -22.12 -3.08
CA ASN A 84 6.28 -23.58 -2.89
C ASN A 84 7.61 -24.27 -3.30
N ASN A 85 8.73 -23.75 -2.85
CA ASN A 85 10.10 -24.18 -3.17
C ASN A 85 10.50 -24.10 -4.67
N LYS A 86 9.65 -23.52 -5.53
CA LYS A 86 9.95 -23.30 -6.94
C LYS A 86 10.39 -21.86 -7.18
N LYS A 87 11.49 -21.68 -7.94
CA LYS A 87 11.96 -20.37 -8.37
C LYS A 87 11.03 -19.82 -9.44
N VAL A 88 10.45 -18.64 -9.19
CA VAL A 88 9.58 -17.91 -10.12
C VAL A 88 10.30 -16.67 -10.61
N SER A 89 10.55 -16.61 -11.92
CA SER A 89 11.11 -15.41 -12.57
C SER A 89 10.01 -14.39 -12.82
N THR A 90 10.33 -13.11 -12.67
CA THR A 90 9.36 -12.02 -12.82
C THR A 90 10.03 -10.75 -13.31
N GLN A 91 9.24 -9.85 -13.89
CA GLN A 91 9.65 -8.50 -14.29
C GLN A 91 9.24 -7.44 -13.25
N TYR A 92 8.62 -7.83 -12.13
CA TYR A 92 8.31 -6.90 -11.06
C TYR A 92 9.57 -6.41 -10.39
N LYS A 93 9.61 -5.10 -10.07
CA LYS A 93 10.70 -4.53 -9.26
C LYS A 93 10.78 -5.22 -7.90
N LYS A 94 12.00 -5.42 -7.41
CA LYS A 94 12.27 -5.77 -6.04
C LYS A 94 12.78 -4.52 -5.31
N TYR A 95 12.26 -4.26 -4.13
CA TYR A 95 12.66 -3.15 -3.26
C TYR A 95 13.34 -3.68 -2.00
N ASP A 96 14.23 -2.88 -1.43
CA ASP A 96 14.91 -3.24 -0.18
C ASP A 96 13.93 -3.14 1.01
N SER A 97 13.02 -2.18 0.96
CA SER A 97 11.93 -2.03 1.93
C SER A 97 10.56 -1.84 1.26
N VAL A 98 9.50 -2.03 2.04
CA VAL A 98 8.13 -1.71 1.60
C VAL A 98 8.01 -0.22 1.30
N MET A 99 8.68 0.63 2.10
CA MET A 99 8.61 2.08 1.94
C MET A 99 9.24 2.57 0.64
N ASP A 100 10.27 1.89 0.14
CA ASP A 100 10.86 2.23 -1.16
C ASP A 100 9.85 2.03 -2.29
N SER A 101 8.95 1.04 -2.17
CA SER A 101 7.88 0.87 -3.16
C SER A 101 6.80 1.93 -3.08
N PHE A 102 6.52 2.47 -1.87
CA PHE A 102 5.62 3.60 -1.69
C PHE A 102 6.21 4.88 -2.29
N GLN A 103 7.49 5.13 -2.03
CA GLN A 103 8.20 6.27 -2.60
C GLN A 103 8.28 6.19 -4.12
N ASP A 104 8.65 5.03 -4.68
CA ASP A 104 8.71 4.83 -6.14
C ASP A 104 7.33 5.04 -6.82
N PHE A 105 6.24 4.69 -6.15
CA PHE A 105 4.89 4.99 -6.66
C PHE A 105 4.66 6.51 -6.74
N ALA A 106 4.98 7.24 -5.69
CA ALA A 106 4.86 8.69 -5.68
C ALA A 106 5.78 9.36 -6.73
N ASP A 107 7.02 8.90 -6.85
CA ASP A 107 7.97 9.36 -7.84
C ASP A 107 7.46 9.09 -9.27
N ILE A 108 6.81 7.96 -9.51
CA ILE A 108 6.15 7.65 -10.78
C ILE A 108 5.06 8.68 -11.08
N MET A 109 4.23 9.03 -10.10
CA MET A 109 3.13 10.00 -10.29
C MET A 109 3.64 11.41 -10.56
N THR A 110 4.75 11.81 -9.94
CA THR A 110 5.28 13.18 -10.03
C THR A 110 6.28 13.37 -11.15
N SER A 111 6.98 12.33 -11.61
CA SER A 111 8.08 12.46 -12.57
C SER A 111 7.81 11.90 -13.97
N ARG A 112 6.94 10.87 -14.10
CA ARG A 112 6.67 10.32 -15.43
C ARG A 112 5.76 11.24 -16.23
N LYS A 113 6.16 11.52 -17.47
CA LYS A 113 5.45 12.40 -18.39
C LYS A 113 3.93 12.16 -18.50
N GLN A 114 3.51 10.92 -18.37
CA GLN A 114 2.10 10.54 -18.46
C GLN A 114 1.28 10.86 -17.21
N PHE A 115 1.92 11.11 -16.06
CA PHE A 115 1.24 11.35 -14.79
C PHE A 115 1.55 12.72 -14.16
N CYS A 116 2.75 13.30 -14.41
CA CYS A 116 3.22 14.48 -13.70
C CYS A 116 2.30 15.71 -13.86
N HIS A 117 1.52 15.79 -14.94
CA HIS A 117 0.54 16.85 -15.12
C HIS A 117 -0.57 16.84 -14.04
N LEU A 118 -0.83 15.70 -13.41
CA LEU A 118 -1.85 15.59 -12.38
C LEU A 118 -1.51 16.43 -11.13
N THR A 119 -0.21 16.59 -10.83
CA THR A 119 0.23 17.43 -9.70
C THR A 119 0.01 18.93 -9.97
N ASP A 120 -0.01 19.34 -11.23
CA ASP A 120 -0.24 20.72 -11.62
C ASP A 120 -1.74 21.03 -11.73
N GLU A 121 -2.56 20.04 -12.11
CA GLU A 121 -3.99 20.19 -12.37
C GLU A 121 -4.88 19.93 -11.16
N LEU A 122 -4.42 19.09 -10.21
CA LEU A 122 -5.24 18.59 -9.10
C LEU A 122 -4.60 18.91 -7.75
N THR A 123 -5.43 19.24 -6.78
CA THR A 123 -5.02 19.32 -5.38
C THR A 123 -5.04 17.92 -4.74
N HIS A 124 -4.35 17.75 -3.62
CA HIS A 124 -4.41 16.49 -2.86
C HIS A 124 -5.78 16.19 -2.24
N TYR A 125 -6.71 17.14 -2.22
CA TYR A 125 -8.10 16.92 -1.81
C TYR A 125 -8.97 16.30 -2.90
N ASP A 126 -8.57 16.41 -4.18
CA ASP A 126 -9.33 15.85 -5.30
C ASP A 126 -8.92 14.41 -5.61
N TYR A 127 -9.06 13.52 -4.62
CA TYR A 127 -8.76 12.10 -4.80
C TYR A 127 -9.58 11.44 -5.93
N VAL A 128 -10.77 11.99 -6.25
CA VAL A 128 -11.61 11.49 -7.35
C VAL A 128 -10.97 11.83 -8.69
N GLY A 129 -10.52 13.07 -8.86
CA GLY A 129 -9.76 13.51 -10.05
C GLY A 129 -8.48 12.68 -10.20
N TRP A 130 -7.72 12.50 -9.11
CA TRP A 130 -6.52 11.69 -9.09
C TRP A 130 -6.77 10.24 -9.54
N ALA A 131 -7.76 9.54 -8.97
CA ALA A 131 -8.06 8.15 -9.35
C ALA A 131 -8.40 8.03 -10.84
N LYS A 132 -9.23 8.94 -11.36
CA LYS A 132 -9.60 8.97 -12.78
C LYS A 132 -8.41 9.35 -13.67
N GLY A 133 -7.64 10.37 -13.28
CA GLY A 133 -6.46 10.82 -14.01
C GLY A 133 -5.40 9.73 -14.15
N ILE A 134 -5.07 9.03 -13.07
CA ILE A 134 -4.14 7.90 -13.06
C ILE A 134 -4.61 6.80 -14.02
N GLN A 135 -5.91 6.43 -13.97
CA GLN A 135 -6.46 5.43 -14.88
C GLN A 135 -6.39 5.88 -16.35
N HIS A 136 -6.81 7.12 -16.67
CA HIS A 136 -6.79 7.66 -18.03
C HIS A 136 -5.36 7.77 -18.57
N SER A 137 -4.39 8.05 -17.71
CA SER A 137 -2.97 8.14 -18.06
C SER A 137 -2.31 6.76 -18.25
N GLY A 138 -3.09 5.67 -18.18
CA GLY A 138 -2.61 4.34 -18.55
C GLY A 138 -1.80 3.62 -17.47
N TYR A 139 -2.07 3.87 -16.19
CA TYR A 139 -1.43 3.16 -15.08
C TYR A 139 -1.61 1.63 -15.19
N CYS A 140 -2.82 1.20 -15.56
CA CYS A 140 -3.14 -0.19 -15.82
C CYS A 140 -4.12 -0.34 -17.00
N SER A 141 -4.25 -1.57 -17.52
CA SER A 141 -5.19 -1.87 -18.61
C SER A 141 -6.65 -1.99 -18.17
N SER A 142 -6.92 -1.99 -16.86
CA SER A 142 -8.26 -2.14 -16.33
C SER A 142 -9.03 -0.81 -16.34
N HIS A 143 -10.13 -0.77 -17.08
CA HIS A 143 -11.07 0.38 -17.04
C HIS A 143 -11.88 0.49 -15.72
N LYS A 144 -11.72 -0.46 -14.79
CA LYS A 144 -12.40 -0.47 -13.49
C LYS A 144 -11.50 -0.02 -12.34
N TRP A 145 -10.22 0.25 -12.60
CA TRP A 145 -9.24 0.53 -11.55
C TRP A 145 -9.64 1.72 -10.68
N ALA A 146 -9.98 2.86 -11.29
CA ALA A 146 -10.41 4.05 -10.54
C ALA A 146 -11.61 3.76 -9.63
N ALA A 147 -12.64 3.06 -10.16
CA ALA A 147 -13.80 2.70 -9.35
C ALA A 147 -13.45 1.77 -8.18
N GLN A 148 -12.52 0.84 -8.37
CA GLN A 148 -12.06 -0.08 -7.33
C GLN A 148 -11.28 0.65 -6.23
N VAL A 149 -10.38 1.56 -6.61
CA VAL A 149 -9.63 2.42 -5.67
C VAL A 149 -10.57 3.35 -4.92
N LEU A 150 -11.50 4.02 -5.60
CA LEU A 150 -12.50 4.89 -4.96
C LEU A 150 -13.39 4.13 -3.98
N ASN A 151 -13.79 2.90 -4.31
CA ASN A 151 -14.56 2.06 -3.37
C ASN A 151 -13.76 1.75 -2.09
N ILE A 152 -12.45 1.53 -2.19
CA ILE A 152 -11.59 1.34 -1.01
C ILE A 152 -11.53 2.63 -0.19
N ILE A 153 -11.31 3.78 -0.84
CA ILE A 153 -11.28 5.09 -0.17
C ILE A 153 -12.58 5.32 0.61
N HIS A 154 -13.74 5.16 -0.04
CA HIS A 154 -15.04 5.38 0.59
C HIS A 154 -15.30 4.37 1.72
N LYS A 155 -15.00 3.07 1.49
CA LYS A 155 -15.25 2.02 2.49
C LYS A 155 -14.49 2.24 3.79
N TYR A 156 -13.25 2.73 3.70
CA TYR A 156 -12.37 2.92 4.85
C TYR A 156 -12.19 4.39 5.23
N GLN A 157 -12.92 5.31 4.58
CA GLN A 157 -12.86 6.76 4.82
C GLN A 157 -11.42 7.31 4.72
N LEU A 158 -10.64 6.81 3.74
CA LEU A 158 -9.23 7.16 3.62
C LEU A 158 -9.01 8.64 3.23
N ASN A 159 -10.02 9.29 2.63
CA ASN A 159 -10.00 10.71 2.33
C ASN A 159 -9.82 11.60 3.57
N LEU A 160 -10.12 11.11 4.77
CA LEU A 160 -9.84 11.82 6.01
C LEU A 160 -8.32 12.02 6.26
N TYR A 161 -7.47 11.24 5.60
CA TYR A 161 -6.01 11.41 5.67
C TYR A 161 -5.49 12.44 4.66
N ASP A 162 -6.32 12.90 3.72
CA ASP A 162 -5.96 13.96 2.78
C ASP A 162 -6.13 15.35 3.40
N GLU A 163 -6.88 15.45 4.51
CA GLU A 163 -7.08 16.68 5.24
C GLU A 163 -5.83 17.02 6.06
N SER A 164 -5.38 18.27 5.96
CA SER A 164 -4.25 18.74 6.76
C SER A 164 -4.64 18.80 8.23
N PRO A 165 -3.87 18.20 9.16
CA PRO A 165 -4.10 18.37 10.60
C PRO A 165 -3.94 19.80 11.09
N ALA A 166 -3.52 20.73 10.23
CA ALA A 166 -3.06 22.07 10.59
C ALA A 166 -3.93 23.20 10.03
N ASP A 167 -5.22 22.99 9.80
CA ASP A 167 -6.11 24.14 9.63
C ASP A 167 -6.76 24.48 10.98
N PRO A 168 -6.23 25.50 11.74
CA PRO A 168 -6.78 25.91 13.03
C PRO A 168 -8.23 26.44 12.92
N THR A 169 -8.69 26.77 11.70
CA THR A 169 -10.03 27.30 11.46
C THR A 169 -11.08 26.19 11.52
N GLN A 170 -10.74 24.93 11.25
CA GLN A 170 -11.66 23.80 11.37
C GLN A 170 -11.84 23.31 12.82
N LEU A 171 -10.82 23.47 13.66
CA LEU A 171 -10.93 23.18 15.10
C LEU A 171 -11.87 24.16 15.83
N ALA A 172 -12.05 25.37 15.29
CA ALA A 172 -12.96 26.37 15.86
C ALA A 172 -14.43 26.21 15.40
N ALA A 173 -14.70 25.42 14.36
CA ALA A 173 -16.03 25.24 13.79
C ALA A 173 -16.81 24.06 14.41
N ASN A 174 -16.20 23.24 15.27
CA ASN A 174 -16.86 22.14 15.99
C ASN A 174 -16.57 22.21 17.49
N PRO A 175 -17.19 23.15 18.25
CA PRO A 175 -17.19 23.09 19.71
C PRO A 175 -18.09 21.92 20.12
N GLN A 176 -17.52 20.95 20.84
CA GLN A 176 -18.26 19.86 21.49
C GLN A 176 -19.25 20.41 22.53
#